data_9027678dbadf67d7b8dcb4422e305a83
#
_entry.id   9027678dbadf67d7b8dcb4422e305a83
#
_cell.length_a   1.000
_cell.length_b   1.000
_cell.length_c   1.000
_cell.angle_alpha   90.00
_cell.angle_beta   90.00
_cell.angle_gamma   90.00
#
_symmetry.space_group_name_H-M   'P 1'
#
loop_
_entity.id
_entity.type
_entity.pdbx_description
1 polymer ?
#
loop_
_entity_poly.entity_id
_entity_poly.type
_entity_poly.pdbx_seq_one_letter_code
_entity_poly.pdbx_strand_id
1 'polypeptide(L)'
;MESVVAPRAYWKGYPKFSLVSCPVALFPASSEREKISFNQINKNTGNRIRYHKVDAETGDEVDSADIIKGYEVGKGQYIEIQPEELEAIAIESKRAIEIDQFVPKKEIDELYLNSPYYLVPDGEVGQQAFAVIREAIRKVGMVALGRVVFASREHVIALEPRGKGLLGITLRYPYEVRKEDEYFDDIPDEQIPKDMLELASHIVETKSGHFEPEKFEDQYEDALKELLKRKQAGEKIEAPKERAPAKVINLMDALRRSVEGGSAKRQAPSAKARGSESERPKKKKSR
;
A
#
# COMPACT_ATOMS: atom_id res chain seq x y z
N MET A 1 -14.52 2.65 -25.48
CA MET A 1 -13.28 1.86 -25.32
C MET A 1 -12.19 2.84 -24.92
N GLU A 2 -11.93 2.96 -23.63
CA GLU A 2 -10.77 3.71 -23.15
C GLU A 2 -9.51 3.00 -23.61
N SER A 3 -8.65 3.71 -24.31
CA SER A 3 -7.34 3.19 -24.70
C SER A 3 -6.51 3.00 -23.42
N VAL A 4 -6.39 1.75 -22.96
CA VAL A 4 -5.49 1.41 -21.87
C VAL A 4 -4.08 1.69 -22.39
N VAL A 5 -3.55 2.86 -22.03
CA VAL A 5 -2.13 3.17 -22.28
C VAL A 5 -1.29 2.15 -21.54
N ALA A 6 -0.52 1.34 -22.27
CA ALA A 6 0.35 0.34 -21.67
C ALA A 6 1.25 1.00 -20.60
N PRO A 7 1.37 0.41 -19.42
CA PRO A 7 2.18 0.98 -18.35
C PRO A 7 3.62 1.12 -18.81
N ARG A 8 4.24 2.28 -18.53
CA ARG A 8 5.64 2.52 -18.85
C ARG A 8 6.52 1.73 -17.88
N ALA A 9 7.51 1.02 -18.41
CA ALA A 9 8.49 0.33 -17.58
C ALA A 9 9.24 1.32 -16.68
N TYR A 10 9.33 1.00 -15.40
CA TYR A 10 10.10 1.78 -14.43
C TYR A 10 11.60 1.59 -14.64
N TRP A 11 12.01 0.38 -14.99
CA TRP A 11 13.39 0.01 -15.25
C TRP A 11 13.47 -1.09 -16.30
N LYS A 12 14.56 -1.11 -17.09
CA LYS A 12 14.87 -2.14 -18.08
C LYS A 12 16.31 -2.58 -17.91
N GLY A 13 16.56 -3.88 -18.00
CA GLY A 13 17.89 -4.45 -17.84
C GLY A 13 17.90 -5.97 -17.99
N TYR A 14 18.85 -6.62 -17.34
CA TYR A 14 19.11 -8.04 -17.49
C TYR A 14 19.29 -8.71 -16.11
N PRO A 15 18.46 -9.67 -15.71
CA PRO A 15 18.81 -10.55 -14.60
C PRO A 15 19.99 -11.43 -15.02
N LYS A 16 21.02 -11.42 -14.22
CA LYS A 16 22.18 -12.30 -14.37
C LYS A 16 22.00 -13.52 -13.48
N PHE A 17 21.72 -14.65 -14.11
CA PHE A 17 21.67 -15.96 -13.49
C PHE A 17 22.90 -16.74 -13.95
N SER A 18 24.02 -16.59 -13.24
CA SER A 18 25.30 -17.14 -13.65
C SER A 18 25.69 -16.65 -15.07
N LEU A 19 25.81 -17.52 -16.04
CA LEU A 19 26.14 -17.21 -17.44
C LEU A 19 24.91 -16.89 -18.29
N VAL A 20 23.70 -17.11 -17.78
CA VAL A 20 22.46 -16.85 -18.51
C VAL A 20 21.91 -15.47 -18.14
N SER A 21 21.67 -14.67 -19.15
CA SER A 21 21.01 -13.36 -18.99
C SER A 21 19.93 -13.21 -20.07
N CYS A 22 18.84 -12.51 -19.72
CA CYS A 22 17.78 -12.19 -20.67
C CYS A 22 17.30 -10.74 -20.44
N PRO A 23 16.85 -10.04 -21.50
CA PRO A 23 16.31 -8.70 -21.31
C PRO A 23 14.97 -8.75 -20.54
N VAL A 24 14.82 -7.89 -19.54
CA VAL A 24 13.61 -7.77 -18.73
C VAL A 24 13.21 -6.34 -18.48
N ALA A 25 11.94 -6.13 -18.21
CA ALA A 25 11.38 -4.86 -17.78
C ALA A 25 10.68 -5.00 -16.43
N LEU A 26 10.91 -4.03 -15.55
CA LEU A 26 10.24 -3.89 -14.25
C LEU A 26 9.12 -2.87 -14.35
N PHE A 27 7.96 -3.24 -13.80
CA PHE A 27 6.80 -2.37 -13.67
C PHE A 27 6.34 -2.33 -12.21
N PRO A 28 6.03 -1.15 -11.63
CA PRO A 28 5.41 -1.10 -10.31
C PRO A 28 4.15 -1.96 -10.27
N ALA A 29 4.02 -2.79 -9.25
CA ALA A 29 2.84 -3.65 -9.08
C ALA A 29 1.69 -2.93 -8.35
N SER A 30 1.93 -1.75 -7.80
CA SER A 30 0.94 -0.88 -7.17
C SER A 30 0.79 0.42 -7.95
N SER A 31 -0.39 1.03 -7.89
CA SER A 31 -0.70 2.31 -8.51
C SER A 31 -1.57 3.14 -7.58
N GLU A 32 -1.30 4.44 -7.53
CA GLU A 32 -2.13 5.41 -6.80
C GLU A 32 -2.99 6.27 -7.76
N ARG A 33 -3.08 5.89 -9.05
CA ARG A 33 -3.76 6.70 -10.08
C ARG A 33 -5.25 6.87 -9.83
N GLU A 34 -5.87 5.93 -9.13
CA GLU A 34 -7.30 5.97 -8.82
C GLU A 34 -7.63 6.80 -7.58
N LYS A 35 -6.63 7.14 -6.76
CA LYS A 35 -6.82 7.99 -5.59
C LYS A 35 -7.14 9.43 -6.00
N ILE A 36 -8.14 10.01 -5.34
CA ILE A 36 -8.50 11.42 -5.53
C ILE A 36 -7.34 12.30 -5.05
N SER A 37 -6.86 13.17 -5.92
CA SER A 37 -5.81 14.13 -5.60
C SER A 37 -6.35 15.56 -5.60
N PHE A 38 -5.86 16.41 -4.67
CA PHE A 38 -6.25 17.80 -4.55
C PHE A 38 -5.13 18.74 -4.96
N ASN A 39 -5.50 19.80 -5.67
CA ASN A 39 -4.61 20.93 -5.88
C ASN A 39 -4.82 21.94 -4.74
N GLN A 40 -3.74 22.55 -4.26
CA GLN A 40 -3.83 23.67 -3.35
C GLN A 40 -4.24 24.92 -4.11
N ILE A 41 -5.26 25.61 -3.59
CA ILE A 41 -5.79 26.86 -4.17
C ILE A 41 -5.79 27.96 -3.12
N ASN A 42 -5.61 29.19 -3.57
CA ASN A 42 -5.74 30.36 -2.72
C ASN A 42 -7.23 30.60 -2.42
N LYS A 43 -7.60 30.60 -1.13
CA LYS A 43 -8.98 30.77 -0.66
C LYS A 43 -9.64 32.06 -1.17
N ASN A 44 -8.86 33.14 -1.31
CA ASN A 44 -9.38 34.47 -1.66
C ASN A 44 -9.54 34.66 -3.17
N THR A 45 -8.64 34.05 -3.98
CA THR A 45 -8.61 34.28 -5.43
C THR A 45 -9.09 33.08 -6.23
N GLY A 46 -9.17 31.87 -5.63
CA GLY A 46 -9.46 30.62 -6.30
C GLY A 46 -8.31 30.08 -7.18
N ASN A 47 -7.19 30.79 -7.27
CA ASN A 47 -6.08 30.41 -8.13
C ASN A 47 -5.26 29.28 -7.51
N ARG A 48 -4.68 28.42 -8.38
CA ARG A 48 -3.75 27.37 -7.95
C ARG A 48 -2.47 27.98 -7.35
N ILE A 49 -2.01 27.40 -6.22
CA ILE A 49 -0.76 27.80 -5.58
C ILE A 49 0.42 27.14 -6.32
N ARG A 50 1.50 27.89 -6.48
CA ARG A 50 2.80 27.45 -6.94
C ARG A 50 3.80 27.65 -5.80
N TYR A 51 4.83 26.79 -5.77
CA TYR A 51 5.91 26.89 -4.80
C TYR A 51 7.13 27.48 -5.48
N HIS A 52 7.76 28.45 -4.81
CA HIS A 52 9.04 29.01 -5.16
C HIS A 52 10.06 28.60 -4.10
N LYS A 53 11.26 28.27 -4.52
CA LYS A 53 12.35 27.98 -3.60
C LYS A 53 13.04 29.28 -3.27
N VAL A 54 13.18 29.58 -1.99
CA VAL A 54 13.81 30.82 -1.51
C VAL A 54 14.95 30.48 -0.56
N ASP A 55 15.96 31.33 -0.55
CA ASP A 55 17.03 31.28 0.44
C ASP A 55 16.45 31.57 1.82
N ALA A 56 16.82 30.77 2.80
CA ALA A 56 16.22 30.84 4.15
C ALA A 56 16.66 32.11 4.94
N GLU A 57 17.79 32.72 4.60
CA GLU A 57 18.31 33.89 5.28
C GLU A 57 17.93 35.18 4.58
N THR A 58 18.08 35.22 3.23
CA THR A 58 17.81 36.45 2.46
C THR A 58 16.34 36.58 2.03
N GLY A 59 15.63 35.45 1.90
CA GLY A 59 14.27 35.41 1.38
C GLY A 59 14.17 35.52 -0.14
N ASP A 60 15.31 35.61 -0.85
CA ASP A 60 15.34 35.73 -2.30
C ASP A 60 15.02 34.40 -2.99
N GLU A 61 14.41 34.47 -4.18
CA GLU A 61 14.15 33.28 -4.98
C GLU A 61 15.46 32.70 -5.54
N VAL A 62 15.65 31.38 -5.39
CA VAL A 62 16.85 30.66 -5.85
C VAL A 62 16.51 29.84 -7.08
N ASP A 63 17.29 30.03 -8.16
CA ASP A 63 17.15 29.21 -9.35
C ASP A 63 17.53 27.75 -9.05
N SER A 64 16.83 26.84 -9.71
CA SER A 64 17.08 25.40 -9.52
C SER A 64 18.49 24.99 -9.94
N ALA A 65 19.17 25.74 -10.82
CA ALA A 65 20.54 25.50 -11.23
C ALA A 65 21.56 25.85 -10.11
N ASP A 66 21.19 26.76 -9.20
CA ASP A 66 22.06 27.21 -8.09
C ASP A 66 21.85 26.39 -6.81
N ILE A 67 20.99 25.37 -6.86
CA ILE A 67 20.68 24.51 -5.70
C ILE A 67 21.56 23.27 -5.74
N ILE A 68 22.45 23.14 -4.77
CA ILE A 68 23.29 21.96 -4.54
C ILE A 68 22.85 21.20 -3.30
N LYS A 69 23.37 20.01 -3.06
CA LYS A 69 23.12 19.23 -1.85
C LYS A 69 24.12 19.58 -0.78
N GLY A 70 23.64 19.88 0.42
CA GLY A 70 24.46 20.09 1.62
C GLY A 70 24.22 18.99 2.65
N TYR A 71 25.30 18.41 3.21
CA TYR A 71 25.23 17.49 4.35
C TYR A 71 25.56 18.26 5.63
N GLU A 72 24.61 18.36 6.57
CA GLU A 72 24.81 19.08 7.81
C GLU A 72 25.70 18.28 8.76
N VAL A 73 26.86 18.83 9.10
CA VAL A 73 27.86 18.25 10.03
C VAL A 73 27.83 18.91 11.39
N GLY A 74 27.18 20.05 11.52
CA GLY A 74 26.96 20.80 12.72
C GLY A 74 25.89 21.85 12.47
N LYS A 75 25.32 22.43 13.53
CA LYS A 75 24.21 23.39 13.41
C LYS A 75 24.58 24.55 12.45
N GLY A 76 23.95 24.55 11.27
CA GLY A 76 24.20 25.56 10.23
C GLY A 76 25.52 25.41 9.47
N GLN A 77 26.24 24.27 9.63
CA GLN A 77 27.48 24.00 8.89
C GLN A 77 27.22 22.84 7.91
N TYR A 78 27.38 23.11 6.63
CA TYR A 78 27.11 22.17 5.56
C TYR A 78 28.38 21.84 4.80
N ILE A 79 28.57 20.54 4.49
CA ILE A 79 29.51 20.09 3.44
C ILE A 79 28.71 20.09 2.15
N GLU A 80 29.16 20.88 1.19
CA GLU A 80 28.60 20.93 -0.15
C GLU A 80 28.95 19.64 -0.90
N ILE A 81 27.97 19.06 -1.57
CA ILE A 81 28.12 17.84 -2.36
C ILE A 81 27.72 18.16 -3.79
N GLN A 82 28.69 18.12 -4.69
CA GLN A 82 28.46 18.37 -6.10
C GLN A 82 27.81 17.16 -6.80
N PRO A 83 27.00 17.37 -7.84
CA PRO A 83 26.40 16.28 -8.60
C PRO A 83 27.43 15.26 -9.11
N GLU A 84 28.62 15.74 -9.57
CA GLU A 84 29.70 14.92 -10.11
C GLU A 84 30.30 14.01 -9.03
N GLU A 85 30.36 14.46 -7.77
CA GLU A 85 30.84 13.66 -6.65
C GLU A 85 29.88 12.52 -6.34
N LEU A 86 28.57 12.78 -6.43
CA LEU A 86 27.56 11.74 -6.30
C LEU A 86 27.60 10.75 -7.46
N GLU A 87 27.88 11.22 -8.67
CA GLU A 87 28.08 10.35 -9.83
C GLU A 87 29.32 9.47 -9.66
N ALA A 88 30.39 9.99 -9.08
CA ALA A 88 31.61 9.24 -8.84
C ALA A 88 31.47 8.08 -7.86
N ILE A 89 30.58 8.22 -6.86
CA ILE A 89 30.24 7.14 -5.92
C ILE A 89 29.03 6.32 -6.36
N ALA A 90 28.33 6.77 -7.41
CA ALA A 90 27.20 6.01 -7.94
C ALA A 90 27.68 4.64 -8.42
N ILE A 91 27.10 3.59 -7.88
CA ILE A 91 27.36 2.24 -8.38
C ILE A 91 26.95 2.23 -9.84
N GLU A 92 27.92 1.95 -10.73
CA GLU A 92 27.66 1.84 -12.16
C GLU A 92 26.45 0.95 -12.37
N SER A 93 25.35 1.55 -12.85
CA SER A 93 24.17 0.78 -13.18
C SER A 93 24.49 -0.07 -14.41
N LYS A 94 24.97 -1.27 -14.19
CA LYS A 94 25.18 -2.27 -15.25
C LYS A 94 23.89 -2.68 -15.94
N ARG A 95 22.78 -2.03 -15.58
CA ARG A 95 21.43 -2.42 -15.99
C ARG A 95 21.17 -3.92 -15.81
N ALA A 96 21.71 -4.45 -14.73
CA ALA A 96 21.58 -5.86 -14.38
C ALA A 96 20.99 -6.02 -12.99
N ILE A 97 20.23 -7.08 -12.82
CA ILE A 97 19.87 -7.64 -11.51
C ILE A 97 20.88 -8.76 -11.26
N GLU A 98 21.86 -8.52 -10.41
CA GLU A 98 22.84 -9.54 -10.03
C GLU A 98 22.24 -10.44 -8.96
N ILE A 99 22.01 -11.72 -9.31
CA ILE A 99 21.46 -12.69 -8.37
C ILE A 99 22.61 -13.27 -7.55
N ASP A 100 22.56 -13.03 -6.24
CA ASP A 100 23.61 -13.43 -5.29
C ASP A 100 23.34 -14.81 -4.69
N GLN A 101 22.07 -15.09 -4.33
CA GLN A 101 21.71 -16.32 -3.62
C GLN A 101 20.23 -16.68 -3.78
N PHE A 102 19.88 -17.90 -3.35
CA PHE A 102 18.51 -18.38 -3.27
C PHE A 102 18.20 -18.78 -1.83
N VAL A 103 17.04 -18.36 -1.33
CA VAL A 103 16.60 -18.62 0.03
C VAL A 103 15.17 -19.14 0.07
N PRO A 104 14.76 -19.93 1.07
CA PRO A 104 13.36 -20.23 1.33
C PRO A 104 12.57 -18.95 1.61
N LYS A 105 11.40 -18.78 1.00
CA LYS A 105 10.57 -17.58 1.20
C LYS A 105 10.29 -17.26 2.67
N LYS A 106 10.09 -18.29 3.50
CA LYS A 106 9.81 -18.17 4.94
C LYS A 106 10.95 -17.56 5.77
N GLU A 107 12.18 -17.51 5.23
CA GLU A 107 13.33 -16.90 5.91
C GLU A 107 13.40 -15.39 5.68
N ILE A 108 12.60 -14.84 4.74
CA ILE A 108 12.49 -13.40 4.51
C ILE A 108 11.41 -12.88 5.44
N ASP A 109 11.80 -12.17 6.50
CA ASP A 109 10.88 -11.51 7.39
C ASP A 109 10.11 -10.40 6.65
N GLU A 110 8.79 -10.32 6.90
CA GLU A 110 7.90 -9.36 6.24
C GLU A 110 8.30 -7.90 6.50
N LEU A 111 8.97 -7.61 7.62
CA LEU A 111 9.51 -6.28 7.95
C LEU A 111 10.51 -5.76 6.91
N TYR A 112 11.22 -6.67 6.24
CA TYR A 112 12.16 -6.28 5.18
C TYR A 112 11.50 -6.04 3.83
N LEU A 113 10.26 -6.50 3.61
CA LEU A 113 9.56 -6.29 2.34
C LEU A 113 9.21 -4.80 2.17
N ASN A 114 9.51 -4.26 0.96
CA ASN A 114 9.24 -2.85 0.67
C ASN A 114 8.30 -2.71 -0.56
N SER A 115 8.84 -2.40 -1.72
CA SER A 115 8.03 -2.07 -2.91
C SER A 115 7.93 -3.25 -3.88
N PRO A 116 6.71 -3.63 -4.30
CA PRO A 116 6.51 -4.72 -5.25
C PRO A 116 6.57 -4.24 -6.70
N TYR A 117 7.14 -5.10 -7.56
CA TYR A 117 7.26 -4.91 -9.00
C TYR A 117 6.92 -6.19 -9.76
N TYR A 118 6.34 -6.05 -10.95
CA TYR A 118 6.26 -7.14 -11.91
C TYR A 118 7.46 -7.13 -12.83
N LEU A 119 8.12 -8.27 -12.95
CA LEU A 119 9.24 -8.51 -13.86
C LEU A 119 8.76 -9.38 -15.01
N VAL A 120 8.93 -8.87 -16.23
CA VAL A 120 8.53 -9.56 -17.46
C VAL A 120 9.68 -9.53 -18.47
N PRO A 121 9.74 -10.48 -19.43
CA PRO A 121 10.73 -10.43 -20.51
C PRO A 121 10.51 -9.19 -21.40
N ASP A 122 11.60 -8.51 -21.78
CA ASP A 122 11.58 -7.37 -22.70
C ASP A 122 11.94 -7.84 -24.12
N GLY A 123 10.93 -8.03 -24.95
CA GLY A 123 11.06 -8.57 -26.30
C GLY A 123 11.09 -10.09 -26.39
N GLU A 124 11.11 -10.60 -27.63
CA GLU A 124 10.98 -12.03 -27.90
C GLU A 124 12.25 -12.83 -27.60
N VAL A 125 13.43 -12.22 -27.80
CA VAL A 125 14.73 -12.90 -27.69
C VAL A 125 14.99 -13.46 -26.29
N GLY A 126 14.47 -12.82 -25.25
CA GLY A 126 14.69 -13.23 -23.85
C GLY A 126 13.65 -14.19 -23.29
N GLN A 127 12.53 -14.44 -23.99
CA GLN A 127 11.37 -15.14 -23.44
C GLN A 127 11.68 -16.57 -22.99
N GLN A 128 12.42 -17.32 -23.80
CA GLN A 128 12.77 -18.71 -23.47
C GLN A 128 13.69 -18.79 -22.26
N ALA A 129 14.75 -17.96 -22.22
CA ALA A 129 15.68 -17.91 -21.10
C ALA A 129 14.97 -17.47 -19.82
N PHE A 130 14.11 -16.46 -19.91
CA PHE A 130 13.28 -16.01 -18.79
C PHE A 130 12.38 -17.12 -18.26
N ALA A 131 11.72 -17.85 -19.15
CA ALA A 131 10.84 -18.95 -18.76
C ALA A 131 11.62 -20.07 -18.05
N VAL A 132 12.82 -20.42 -18.54
CA VAL A 132 13.68 -21.43 -17.92
C VAL A 132 14.10 -20.98 -16.51
N ILE A 133 14.56 -19.74 -16.34
CA ILE A 133 14.96 -19.18 -15.04
C ILE A 133 13.77 -19.22 -14.07
N ARG A 134 12.61 -18.73 -14.51
CA ARG A 134 11.39 -18.71 -13.69
C ARG A 134 10.99 -20.11 -13.23
N GLU A 135 10.96 -21.10 -14.15
CA GLU A 135 10.59 -22.48 -13.82
C GLU A 135 11.63 -23.16 -12.94
N ALA A 136 12.91 -22.86 -13.11
CA ALA A 136 13.96 -23.37 -12.23
C ALA A 136 13.76 -22.90 -10.78
N ILE A 137 13.51 -21.60 -10.57
CA ILE A 137 13.23 -21.03 -9.26
C ILE A 137 11.96 -21.65 -8.66
N ARG A 138 10.90 -21.79 -9.49
CA ARG A 138 9.62 -22.39 -9.06
C ARG A 138 9.79 -23.84 -8.61
N LYS A 139 10.51 -24.64 -9.40
CA LYS A 139 10.72 -26.08 -9.11
C LYS A 139 11.43 -26.31 -7.79
N VAL A 140 12.38 -25.44 -7.44
CA VAL A 140 13.14 -25.54 -6.17
C VAL A 140 12.36 -24.95 -5.01
N GLY A 141 11.34 -24.13 -5.25
CA GLY A 141 10.53 -23.50 -4.21
C GLY A 141 11.25 -22.40 -3.44
N MET A 142 12.26 -21.79 -4.05
CA MET A 142 13.08 -20.73 -3.47
C MET A 142 12.70 -19.35 -3.99
N VAL A 143 13.26 -18.33 -3.38
CA VAL A 143 13.25 -16.92 -3.81
C VAL A 143 14.69 -16.54 -4.16
N ALA A 144 14.89 -15.92 -5.31
CA ALA A 144 16.19 -15.40 -5.70
C ALA A 144 16.40 -14.02 -5.06
N LEU A 145 17.51 -13.83 -4.35
CA LEU A 145 17.94 -12.54 -3.84
C LEU A 145 19.01 -11.98 -4.74
N GLY A 146 18.88 -10.71 -5.10
CA GLY A 146 19.86 -10.04 -5.95
C GLY A 146 19.90 -8.54 -5.67
N ARG A 147 20.76 -7.87 -6.40
CA ARG A 147 20.95 -6.41 -6.32
C ARG A 147 20.61 -5.75 -7.64
N VAL A 148 19.95 -4.61 -7.56
CA VAL A 148 19.53 -3.81 -8.70
C VAL A 148 19.72 -2.32 -8.40
N VAL A 149 20.15 -1.55 -9.39
CA VAL A 149 20.34 -0.11 -9.24
C VAL A 149 19.19 0.64 -9.87
N PHE A 150 18.48 1.41 -9.04
CA PHE A 150 17.44 2.37 -9.44
C PHE A 150 17.87 3.79 -9.04
N ALA A 151 17.71 4.75 -9.92
CA ALA A 151 18.01 6.15 -9.63
C ALA A 151 19.36 6.34 -8.90
N SER A 152 20.42 5.68 -9.41
CA SER A 152 21.78 5.72 -8.87
C SER A 152 21.99 5.12 -7.47
N ARG A 153 20.98 4.41 -6.94
CA ARG A 153 21.07 3.71 -5.66
C ARG A 153 20.86 2.21 -5.85
N GLU A 154 21.69 1.42 -5.17
CA GLU A 154 21.50 -0.03 -5.09
C GLU A 154 20.35 -0.39 -4.16
N HIS A 155 19.59 -1.40 -4.56
CA HIS A 155 18.53 -2.01 -3.77
C HIS A 155 18.70 -3.53 -3.80
N VAL A 156 18.46 -4.17 -2.67
CA VAL A 156 18.27 -5.61 -2.63
C VAL A 156 16.87 -5.91 -3.17
N ILE A 157 16.74 -6.93 -4.02
CA ILE A 157 15.46 -7.36 -4.58
C ILE A 157 15.29 -8.87 -4.42
N ALA A 158 14.12 -9.27 -3.97
CA ALA A 158 13.68 -10.67 -3.91
C ALA A 158 12.80 -10.97 -5.11
N LEU A 159 13.13 -12.01 -5.88
CA LEU A 159 12.42 -12.42 -7.09
C LEU A 159 11.75 -13.78 -6.85
N GLU A 160 10.42 -13.82 -6.95
CA GLU A 160 9.66 -15.08 -6.86
C GLU A 160 8.80 -15.31 -8.12
N PRO A 161 8.63 -16.57 -8.55
CA PRO A 161 7.76 -16.92 -9.68
C PRO A 161 6.30 -16.62 -9.39
N ARG A 162 5.65 -15.81 -10.25
CA ARG A 162 4.23 -15.48 -10.15
C ARG A 162 3.55 -15.58 -11.53
N GLY A 163 2.69 -16.57 -11.70
CA GLY A 163 2.06 -16.80 -12.99
C GLY A 163 3.09 -16.99 -14.11
N LYS A 164 2.99 -16.20 -15.18
CA LYS A 164 3.92 -16.21 -16.32
C LYS A 164 5.13 -15.28 -16.14
N GLY A 165 5.16 -14.48 -15.06
CA GLY A 165 6.22 -13.52 -14.74
C GLY A 165 6.96 -13.85 -13.46
N LEU A 166 7.73 -12.87 -12.98
CA LEU A 166 8.29 -12.86 -11.63
C LEU A 166 7.73 -11.65 -10.86
N LEU A 167 7.49 -11.84 -9.57
CA LEU A 167 7.25 -10.76 -8.64
C LEU A 167 8.61 -10.39 -8.04
N GLY A 168 9.03 -9.14 -8.22
CA GLY A 168 10.19 -8.57 -7.57
C GLY A 168 9.75 -7.70 -6.41
N ILE A 169 10.30 -7.91 -5.23
CA ILE A 169 10.03 -7.06 -4.06
C ILE A 169 11.36 -6.50 -3.59
N THR A 170 11.49 -5.17 -3.56
CA THR A 170 12.68 -4.56 -2.96
C THR A 170 12.68 -4.80 -1.46
N LEU A 171 13.86 -5.02 -0.90
CA LEU A 171 14.05 -5.25 0.53
C LEU A 171 14.68 -4.03 1.20
N ARG A 172 14.31 -3.80 2.45
CA ARG A 172 14.94 -2.82 3.33
C ARG A 172 16.31 -3.31 3.77
N TYR A 173 17.22 -2.39 3.99
CA TYR A 173 18.47 -2.69 4.66
C TYR A 173 18.26 -2.83 6.18
N PRO A 174 19.12 -3.58 6.89
CA PRO A 174 18.98 -3.78 8.35
C PRO A 174 18.88 -2.48 9.16
N TYR A 175 19.53 -1.40 8.73
CA TYR A 175 19.46 -0.10 9.41
C TYR A 175 18.12 0.65 9.20
N GLU A 176 17.30 0.22 8.26
CA GLU A 176 15.97 0.78 8.00
C GLU A 176 14.87 0.09 8.83
N VAL A 177 15.19 -1.04 9.46
CA VAL A 177 14.27 -1.83 10.29
C VAL A 177 14.57 -1.57 11.77
N ARG A 178 13.56 -1.14 12.51
CA ARG A 178 13.69 -0.91 13.95
C ARG A 178 13.67 -2.26 14.69
N LYS A 179 14.37 -2.33 15.80
CA LYS A 179 14.38 -3.52 16.65
C LYS A 179 13.08 -3.59 17.44
N GLU A 180 12.46 -4.75 17.44
CA GLU A 180 11.21 -4.98 18.17
C GLU A 180 11.37 -4.89 19.68
N ASP A 181 12.53 -5.27 20.23
CA ASP A 181 12.88 -5.18 21.65
C ASP A 181 12.69 -3.74 22.19
N GLU A 182 12.98 -2.73 21.38
CA GLU A 182 12.77 -1.30 21.74
C GLU A 182 11.30 -0.97 22.06
N TYR A 183 10.37 -1.84 21.67
CA TYR A 183 8.93 -1.62 21.79
C TYR A 183 8.24 -2.66 22.65
N PHE A 184 8.80 -3.89 22.75
CA PHE A 184 8.10 -5.01 23.36
C PHE A 184 8.66 -5.38 24.74
N ASP A 185 9.91 -5.02 25.06
CA ASP A 185 10.56 -5.37 26.34
C ASP A 185 9.82 -4.81 27.57
N ASP A 186 9.14 -3.67 27.41
CA ASP A 186 8.37 -3.05 28.49
C ASP A 186 6.93 -3.62 28.62
N ILE A 187 6.52 -4.58 27.76
CA ILE A 187 5.21 -5.21 27.86
C ILE A 187 5.27 -6.27 28.95
N PRO A 188 4.51 -6.15 30.04
CA PRO A 188 4.52 -7.11 31.13
C PRO A 188 3.89 -8.45 30.71
N ASP A 189 4.45 -9.55 31.21
CA ASP A 189 3.86 -10.87 31.09
C ASP A 189 2.62 -10.99 31.98
N GLU A 190 1.43 -10.92 31.37
CA GLU A 190 0.17 -11.03 32.09
C GLU A 190 -0.33 -12.47 32.18
N GLN A 191 -0.83 -12.88 33.37
CA GLN A 191 -1.49 -14.15 33.53
C GLN A 191 -2.91 -14.11 32.94
N ILE A 192 -3.11 -14.81 31.82
CA ILE A 192 -4.38 -14.83 31.12
C ILE A 192 -5.29 -15.90 31.73
N PRO A 193 -6.47 -15.54 32.28
CA PRO A 193 -7.48 -16.50 32.74
C PRO A 193 -7.97 -17.38 31.57
N LYS A 194 -8.10 -18.68 31.82
CA LYS A 194 -8.47 -19.66 30.77
C LYS A 194 -9.81 -19.37 30.12
N ASP A 195 -10.80 -19.00 30.92
CA ASP A 195 -12.14 -18.64 30.43
C ASP A 195 -12.13 -17.42 29.51
N MET A 196 -11.27 -16.44 29.79
CA MET A 196 -11.10 -15.27 28.90
C MET A 196 -10.42 -15.66 27.59
N LEU A 197 -9.42 -16.52 27.66
CA LEU A 197 -8.74 -17.02 26.46
C LEU A 197 -9.68 -17.84 25.57
N GLU A 198 -10.46 -18.76 26.17
CA GLU A 198 -11.45 -19.56 25.46
C GLU A 198 -12.50 -18.67 24.74
N LEU A 199 -13.01 -17.66 25.45
CA LEU A 199 -14.00 -16.73 24.90
C LEU A 199 -13.41 -15.89 23.75
N ALA A 200 -12.19 -15.39 23.91
CA ALA A 200 -11.48 -14.65 22.86
C ALA A 200 -11.17 -15.54 21.65
N SER A 201 -10.73 -16.79 21.88
CA SER A 201 -10.47 -17.77 20.82
C SER A 201 -11.73 -18.08 20.02
N HIS A 202 -12.86 -18.26 20.69
CA HIS A 202 -14.17 -18.46 20.01
C HIS A 202 -14.55 -17.27 19.12
N ILE A 203 -14.26 -16.03 19.54
CA ILE A 203 -14.49 -14.84 18.70
C ILE A 203 -13.60 -14.88 17.46
N VAL A 204 -12.31 -15.22 17.61
CA VAL A 204 -11.37 -15.35 16.48
C VAL A 204 -11.84 -16.42 15.50
N GLU A 205 -12.21 -17.61 15.99
CA GLU A 205 -12.73 -18.71 15.16
C GLU A 205 -14.02 -18.31 14.40
N THR A 206 -14.94 -17.62 15.07
CA THR A 206 -16.20 -17.17 14.47
C THR A 206 -15.99 -16.13 13.37
N LYS A 207 -14.89 -15.35 13.46
CA LYS A 207 -14.52 -14.34 12.48
C LYS A 207 -13.47 -14.81 11.47
N SER A 208 -12.98 -16.03 11.62
CA SER A 208 -12.02 -16.62 10.69
C SER A 208 -12.62 -16.73 9.28
N GLY A 209 -11.80 -16.44 8.28
CA GLY A 209 -12.22 -16.45 6.88
C GLY A 209 -11.04 -16.42 5.94
N HIS A 210 -11.31 -16.41 4.66
CA HIS A 210 -10.31 -16.22 3.62
C HIS A 210 -10.03 -14.74 3.39
N PHE A 211 -8.78 -14.41 3.08
CA PHE A 211 -8.42 -13.05 2.67
C PHE A 211 -8.96 -12.79 1.26
N GLU A 212 -9.93 -11.91 1.15
CA GLU A 212 -10.55 -11.48 -0.10
C GLU A 212 -10.39 -9.96 -0.20
N PRO A 213 -9.34 -9.46 -0.88
CA PRO A 213 -9.03 -8.04 -0.95
C PRO A 213 -10.19 -7.19 -1.49
N GLU A 214 -11.02 -7.75 -2.37
CA GLU A 214 -12.18 -7.07 -2.95
C GLU A 214 -13.27 -6.71 -1.94
N LYS A 215 -13.24 -7.33 -0.75
CA LYS A 215 -14.16 -7.00 0.36
C LYS A 215 -13.74 -5.79 1.19
N PHE A 216 -12.51 -5.32 1.01
CA PHE A 216 -12.01 -4.13 1.69
C PHE A 216 -12.26 -2.90 0.82
N GLU A 217 -13.41 -2.26 1.07
CA GLU A 217 -13.80 -1.02 0.40
C GLU A 217 -13.08 0.18 1.06
N ASP A 218 -12.57 1.10 0.26
CA ASP A 218 -12.01 2.37 0.75
C ASP A 218 -13.15 3.33 1.08
N GLN A 219 -13.68 3.21 2.31
CA GLN A 219 -14.78 4.05 2.80
C GLN A 219 -14.45 5.55 2.77
N TYR A 220 -13.18 5.92 2.88
CA TYR A 220 -12.77 7.31 2.80
C TYR A 220 -12.89 7.84 1.36
N GLU A 221 -12.37 7.10 0.39
CA GLU A 221 -12.49 7.46 -1.04
C GLU A 221 -13.96 7.54 -1.46
N ASP A 222 -14.81 6.63 -1.00
CA ASP A 222 -16.24 6.65 -1.34
C ASP A 222 -16.97 7.83 -0.69
N ALA A 223 -16.69 8.12 0.59
CA ALA A 223 -17.20 9.31 1.25
C ALA A 223 -16.71 10.60 0.58
N LEU A 224 -15.47 10.61 0.09
CA LEU A 224 -14.88 11.74 -0.61
C LEU A 224 -15.53 11.97 -1.99
N LYS A 225 -15.79 10.90 -2.75
CA LYS A 225 -16.53 10.96 -4.02
C LYS A 225 -17.93 11.53 -3.82
N GLU A 226 -18.62 11.08 -2.77
CA GLU A 226 -19.95 11.58 -2.43
C GLU A 226 -19.92 13.06 -2.00
N LEU A 227 -18.94 13.44 -1.17
CA LEU A 227 -18.70 14.84 -0.80
C LEU A 227 -18.51 15.74 -2.02
N LEU A 228 -17.69 15.30 -2.98
CA LEU A 228 -17.42 16.05 -4.20
C LEU A 228 -18.67 16.21 -5.06
N LYS A 229 -19.48 15.15 -5.22
CA LYS A 229 -20.77 15.20 -5.93
C LYS A 229 -21.74 16.20 -5.29
N ARG A 230 -21.88 16.15 -3.97
CA ARG A 230 -22.75 17.08 -3.21
C ARG A 230 -22.27 18.53 -3.33
N LYS A 231 -20.95 18.75 -3.28
CA LYS A 231 -20.37 20.09 -3.51
C LYS A 231 -20.60 20.60 -4.92
N GLN A 232 -20.47 19.74 -5.94
CA GLN A 232 -20.79 20.10 -7.32
C GLN A 232 -22.27 20.45 -7.51
N ALA A 233 -23.17 19.80 -6.77
CA ALA A 233 -24.60 20.11 -6.74
C ALA A 233 -24.94 21.40 -5.96
N GLY A 234 -23.95 22.06 -5.35
CA GLY A 234 -24.16 23.28 -4.55
C GLY A 234 -24.70 23.06 -3.15
N GLU A 235 -24.69 21.82 -2.65
CA GLU A 235 -25.20 21.51 -1.31
C GLU A 235 -24.25 22.05 -0.21
N LYS A 236 -24.85 22.60 0.87
CA LYS A 236 -24.11 22.91 2.09
C LYS A 236 -23.77 21.65 2.83
N ILE A 237 -22.49 21.45 3.13
CA ILE A 237 -22.01 20.31 3.91
C ILE A 237 -21.82 20.75 5.36
N GLU A 238 -22.59 20.14 6.26
CA GLU A 238 -22.41 20.36 7.69
C GLU A 238 -21.29 19.48 8.23
N ALA A 239 -20.49 20.02 9.15
CA ALA A 239 -19.46 19.24 9.84
C ALA A 239 -20.13 18.11 10.66
N PRO A 240 -19.56 16.91 10.67
CA PRO A 240 -20.07 15.82 11.49
C PRO A 240 -20.05 16.21 12.96
N LYS A 241 -21.16 15.92 13.67
CA LYS A 241 -21.20 16.10 15.13
C LYS A 241 -20.16 15.17 15.78
N GLU A 242 -19.37 15.72 16.68
CA GLU A 242 -18.43 14.91 17.48
C GLU A 242 -19.16 13.76 18.16
N ARG A 243 -18.70 12.52 17.90
CA ARG A 243 -19.17 11.35 18.61
C ARG A 243 -18.53 11.33 20.00
N ALA A 244 -19.35 11.23 21.03
CA ALA A 244 -18.85 11.04 22.39
C ALA A 244 -17.93 9.80 22.45
N PRO A 245 -16.81 9.84 23.18
CA PRO A 245 -15.91 8.71 23.34
C PRO A 245 -16.69 7.50 23.91
N ALA A 246 -16.42 6.31 23.35
CA ALA A 246 -17.01 5.08 23.82
C ALA A 246 -16.63 4.87 25.29
N LYS A 247 -17.62 4.58 26.16
CA LYS A 247 -17.35 4.25 27.57
C LYS A 247 -16.52 2.97 27.63
N VAL A 248 -15.47 3.02 28.46
CA VAL A 248 -14.68 1.82 28.80
C VAL A 248 -15.63 0.79 29.45
N ILE A 249 -15.88 -0.29 28.76
CA ILE A 249 -16.70 -1.41 29.24
C ILE A 249 -15.74 -2.45 29.83
N ASN A 250 -16.17 -3.14 30.89
CA ASN A 250 -15.44 -4.28 31.42
C ASN A 250 -15.16 -5.28 30.27
N LEU A 251 -13.91 -5.73 30.16
CA LEU A 251 -13.46 -6.61 29.08
C LEU A 251 -14.32 -7.88 28.96
N MET A 252 -14.67 -8.52 30.09
CA MET A 252 -15.55 -9.71 30.12
C MET A 252 -16.94 -9.42 29.55
N ASP A 253 -17.55 -8.30 29.91
CA ASP A 253 -18.87 -7.91 29.39
C ASP A 253 -18.79 -7.57 27.91
N ALA A 254 -17.69 -6.98 27.44
CA ALA A 254 -17.47 -6.70 26.03
C ALA A 254 -17.34 -7.99 25.21
N LEU A 255 -16.56 -8.94 25.71
CA LEU A 255 -16.35 -10.24 25.06
C LEU A 255 -17.67 -11.04 25.00
N ARG A 256 -18.43 -11.13 26.09
CA ARG A 256 -19.74 -11.81 26.12
C ARG A 256 -20.73 -11.21 25.13
N ARG A 257 -20.85 -9.89 25.10
CA ARG A 257 -21.74 -9.18 24.13
C ARG A 257 -21.30 -9.42 22.68
N SER A 258 -19.99 -9.54 22.42
CA SER A 258 -19.49 -9.83 21.07
C SER A 258 -19.88 -11.23 20.59
N VAL A 259 -19.90 -12.23 21.48
CA VAL A 259 -20.38 -13.58 21.17
C VAL A 259 -21.89 -13.61 20.96
N GLU A 260 -22.68 -12.97 21.84
CA GLU A 260 -24.13 -12.90 21.74
C GLU A 260 -24.59 -12.12 20.49
N GLY A 261 -23.95 -11.00 20.19
CA GLY A 261 -24.22 -10.17 19.00
C GLY A 261 -23.88 -10.86 17.66
N GLY A 262 -22.90 -11.76 17.66
CA GLY A 262 -22.54 -12.57 16.50
C GLY A 262 -23.60 -13.61 16.13
N SER A 263 -24.34 -14.13 17.11
CA SER A 263 -25.41 -15.09 16.90
C SER A 263 -26.69 -14.45 16.34
N ALA A 264 -26.97 -13.18 16.67
CA ALA A 264 -28.18 -12.47 16.24
C ALA A 264 -28.18 -12.06 14.75
N LYS A 265 -27.01 -11.89 14.13
CA LYS A 265 -26.91 -11.53 12.68
C LYS A 265 -27.16 -12.68 11.70
N ARG A 266 -27.32 -13.91 12.17
CA ARG A 266 -27.63 -15.08 11.30
C ARG A 266 -29.13 -15.35 11.07
N GLN A 267 -30.04 -14.60 11.73
CA GLN A 267 -31.46 -14.68 11.42
C GLN A 267 -31.87 -13.49 10.54
N ALA A 268 -31.84 -13.70 9.23
CA ALA A 268 -32.48 -12.79 8.29
C ALA A 268 -34.00 -12.81 8.55
N PRO A 269 -34.66 -11.65 8.64
CA PRO A 269 -36.13 -11.66 8.76
C PRO A 269 -36.73 -12.14 7.44
N SER A 270 -37.47 -13.26 7.51
CA SER A 270 -38.27 -13.77 6.41
C SER A 270 -39.30 -12.71 6.00
N ALA A 271 -39.35 -12.40 4.72
CA ALA A 271 -40.30 -11.50 4.10
C ALA A 271 -41.73 -12.06 4.32
N LYS A 272 -42.52 -11.48 5.22
CA LYS A 272 -43.94 -11.67 5.25
C LYS A 272 -44.57 -10.92 4.08
N ALA A 273 -45.08 -11.69 3.13
CA ALA A 273 -45.97 -11.22 2.08
C ALA A 273 -47.18 -10.49 2.71
N ARG A 274 -47.33 -9.21 2.42
CA ARG A 274 -48.58 -8.47 2.67
C ARG A 274 -49.52 -8.74 1.51
N GLY A 275 -50.56 -9.53 1.79
CA GLY A 275 -51.70 -9.72 0.92
C GLY A 275 -52.43 -8.39 0.70
N SER A 276 -52.72 -8.12 -0.54
CA SER A 276 -53.56 -7.03 -0.98
C SER A 276 -55.04 -7.34 -0.63
N GLU A 277 -55.64 -6.55 0.20
CA GLU A 277 -57.08 -6.53 0.36
C GLU A 277 -57.58 -5.14 -0.04
N SER A 278 -58.34 -5.15 -1.13
CA SER A 278 -58.97 -3.98 -1.72
C SER A 278 -60.30 -3.69 -1.00
N GLU A 279 -60.41 -2.57 -0.35
CA GLU A 279 -61.72 -2.03 0.06
C GLU A 279 -62.06 -0.78 -0.77
N ARG A 280 -63.20 -0.90 -1.51
CA ARG A 280 -63.87 0.19 -2.22
C ARG A 280 -64.62 1.10 -1.25
N PRO A 281 -64.57 2.43 -1.37
CA PRO A 281 -65.45 3.30 -0.60
C PRO A 281 -66.86 3.39 -1.23
N LYS A 282 -67.88 3.16 -0.39
CA LYS A 282 -69.32 3.37 -0.70
C LYS A 282 -69.62 4.87 -0.83
N LYS A 283 -70.30 5.22 -1.92
CA LYS A 283 -71.00 6.49 -2.11
C LYS A 283 -72.07 6.64 -1.09
N LYS A 284 -72.21 7.77 -0.40
CA LYS A 284 -73.46 8.28 0.23
C LYS A 284 -73.93 9.51 -0.54
N LYS A 285 -75.19 9.42 -0.96
CA LYS A 285 -76.04 10.46 -1.57
C LYS A 285 -76.71 11.32 -0.50
N SER A 286 -77.03 12.56 -0.88
CA SER A 286 -78.14 13.45 -0.51
C SER A 286 -78.05 14.05 0.91
N ARG A 287 -78.27 15.27 1.08
CA ARG A 287 -79.26 16.25 0.60
C ARG A 287 -78.70 17.67 0.63
#